data_d3c69d2bda8f40f0b74922a72ca52fb5
#
_entry.id   d3c69d2bda8f40f0b74922a72ca52fb5
#
_cell.length_a   1.000
_cell.length_b   1.000
_cell.length_c   1.000
_cell.angle_alpha   90.00
_cell.angle_beta   90.00
_cell.angle_gamma   90.00
#
_symmetry.space_group_name_H-M   'P 1'
#
loop_
_entity.id
_entity.type
_entity.pdbx_description
1 polymer ?
#
loop_
_entity_poly.entity_id
_entity_poly.type
_entity_poly.pdbx_seq_one_letter_code
_entity_poly.pdbx_strand_id
1 'polypeptide(L)'
;MRFGFIGAGNMASAIIRGMTIGTKSYDGKDIFITSKSGTSAQRLAETCGATAVTTAAEVVAASDVLVLAVKPHILAAVLPALKEEIAAKKPLVVSIAAGKELAYLAELLPEGTPVVRIMPNINAKIGAATSGLCANALVTAEQKAVVKEMFATIGAVIEVEESQFGIFAVLAGSAPAFAYLYMDALARA
;
A
#
# COMPACT_ATOMS: atom_id res chain seq x y z
N MET A 1 13.74 8.80 -5.59
CA MET A 1 12.24 8.74 -5.61
C MET A 1 11.78 8.56 -4.18
N ARG A 2 10.80 9.34 -3.75
CA ARG A 2 10.33 9.36 -2.37
C ARG A 2 8.98 8.69 -2.24
N PHE A 3 8.82 7.88 -1.21
CA PHE A 3 7.61 7.10 -0.93
C PHE A 3 6.95 7.60 0.35
N GLY A 4 5.66 7.88 0.28
CA GLY A 4 4.89 8.29 1.44
C GLY A 4 3.84 7.28 1.82
N PHE A 5 3.68 7.03 3.10
CA PHE A 5 2.68 6.09 3.62
C PHE A 5 1.73 6.81 4.57
N ILE A 6 0.48 6.92 4.18
CA ILE A 6 -0.59 7.35 5.09
C ILE A 6 -1.15 6.10 5.78
N GLY A 7 -0.68 5.88 7.00
CA GLY A 7 -0.96 4.69 7.80
C GLY A 7 0.27 3.81 8.01
N ALA A 8 0.47 3.37 9.26
CA ALA A 8 1.56 2.50 9.72
C ALA A 8 1.02 1.21 10.34
N GLY A 9 0.01 0.60 9.69
CA GLY A 9 -0.58 -0.68 10.10
C GLY A 9 0.27 -1.88 9.67
N ASN A 10 -0.24 -3.09 9.93
CA ASN A 10 0.48 -4.35 9.66
C ASN A 10 0.95 -4.47 8.21
N MET A 11 0.11 -4.09 7.23
CA MET A 11 0.47 -4.20 5.82
C MET A 11 1.52 -3.14 5.42
N ALA A 12 1.35 -1.88 5.83
CA ALA A 12 2.37 -0.85 5.61
C ALA A 12 3.71 -1.26 6.22
N SER A 13 3.69 -1.82 7.44
CA SER A 13 4.90 -2.33 8.10
C SER A 13 5.57 -3.45 7.30
N ALA A 14 4.79 -4.39 6.76
CA ALA A 14 5.35 -5.48 5.96
C ALA A 14 6.00 -4.95 4.67
N ILE A 15 5.33 -4.03 3.96
CA ILE A 15 5.84 -3.41 2.73
C ILE A 15 7.13 -2.64 3.02
N ILE A 16 7.12 -1.73 3.99
CA ILE A 16 8.29 -0.88 4.30
C ILE A 16 9.47 -1.73 4.77
N ARG A 17 9.24 -2.76 5.59
CA ARG A 17 10.29 -3.71 5.99
C ARG A 17 10.83 -4.51 4.81
N GLY A 18 9.96 -4.95 3.89
CA GLY A 18 10.36 -5.60 2.64
C GLY A 18 11.29 -4.71 1.82
N MET A 19 10.93 -3.45 1.65
CA MET A 19 11.69 -2.45 0.89
C MET A 19 13.07 -2.18 1.51
N THR A 20 13.17 -2.02 2.83
CA THR A 20 14.37 -1.49 3.51
C THR A 20 15.25 -2.56 4.13
N ILE A 21 14.66 -3.56 4.77
CA ILE A 21 15.38 -4.59 5.54
C ILE A 21 15.47 -5.89 4.75
N GLY A 22 14.36 -6.33 4.14
CA GLY A 22 14.26 -7.62 3.46
C GLY A 22 15.15 -7.69 2.23
N THR A 23 14.86 -6.86 1.24
CA THR A 23 15.64 -6.81 -0.02
C THR A 23 16.75 -5.77 0.00
N LYS A 24 16.66 -4.77 0.89
CA LYS A 24 17.55 -3.59 0.95
C LYS A 24 17.60 -2.79 -0.36
N SER A 25 16.51 -2.85 -1.13
CA SER A 25 16.42 -2.20 -2.43
C SER A 25 16.13 -0.69 -2.33
N TYR A 26 15.67 -0.23 -1.16
CA TYR A 26 15.30 1.16 -0.92
C TYR A 26 15.96 1.70 0.36
N ASP A 27 16.40 2.97 0.31
CA ASP A 27 16.89 3.66 1.50
C ASP A 27 15.69 4.14 2.33
N GLY A 28 15.70 3.86 3.62
CA GLY A 28 14.65 4.33 4.55
C GLY A 28 14.50 5.85 4.55
N LYS A 29 15.57 6.61 4.29
CA LYS A 29 15.53 8.09 4.20
C LYS A 29 14.58 8.62 3.13
N ASP A 30 14.27 7.81 2.12
CA ASP A 30 13.33 8.16 1.06
C ASP A 30 11.88 7.80 1.41
N ILE A 31 11.62 7.30 2.63
CA ILE A 31 10.29 6.84 3.07
C ILE A 31 9.76 7.74 4.18
N PHE A 32 8.56 8.29 3.97
CA PHE A 32 7.85 9.16 4.90
C PHE A 32 6.57 8.49 5.40
N ILE A 33 6.33 8.49 6.70
CA ILE A 33 5.25 7.70 7.31
C ILE A 33 4.47 8.57 8.30
N THR A 34 3.15 8.49 8.25
CA THR A 34 2.28 9.03 9.31
C THR A 34 1.28 8.00 9.80
N SER A 35 0.79 8.19 11.02
CA SER A 35 -0.30 7.40 11.60
C SER A 35 -1.12 8.23 12.57
N LYS A 36 -2.37 7.83 12.84
CA LYS A 36 -3.32 8.59 13.65
C LYS A 36 -2.75 9.01 15.02
N SER A 37 -2.04 8.14 15.71
CA SER A 37 -1.45 8.42 17.03
C SER A 37 0.03 8.83 16.97
N GLY A 38 0.66 8.81 15.80
CA GLY A 38 2.11 9.00 15.66
C GLY A 38 2.95 7.79 16.11
N THR A 39 2.57 7.11 17.17
CA THR A 39 3.37 6.06 17.82
C THR A 39 3.77 4.90 16.89
N SER A 40 2.83 4.41 16.07
CA SER A 40 3.14 3.31 15.13
C SER A 40 4.03 3.76 13.98
N ALA A 41 3.88 4.99 13.49
CA ALA A 41 4.75 5.58 12.49
C ALA A 41 6.17 5.76 13.04
N GLN A 42 6.29 6.31 14.25
CA GLN A 42 7.59 6.50 14.92
C GLN A 42 8.35 5.18 15.08
N ARG A 43 7.71 4.15 15.65
CA ARG A 43 8.32 2.83 15.84
C ARG A 43 8.77 2.19 14.52
N LEU A 44 7.96 2.32 13.47
CA LEU A 44 8.28 1.78 12.17
C LEU A 44 9.44 2.54 11.53
N ALA A 45 9.45 3.86 11.64
CA ALA A 45 10.52 4.72 11.15
C ALA A 45 11.86 4.38 11.81
N GLU A 46 11.89 4.27 13.12
CA GLU A 46 13.09 3.87 13.87
C GLU A 46 13.64 2.51 13.41
N THR A 47 12.74 1.54 13.17
CA THR A 47 13.16 0.18 12.74
C THR A 47 13.72 0.17 11.31
N CYS A 48 13.18 1.00 10.41
CA CYS A 48 13.44 0.94 8.97
C CYS A 48 14.35 2.08 8.48
N GLY A 49 14.80 2.97 9.36
CA GLY A 49 15.55 4.17 9.00
C GLY A 49 14.72 5.20 8.23
N ALA A 50 13.39 5.12 8.33
CA ALA A 50 12.46 6.02 7.65
C ALA A 50 12.19 7.30 8.45
N THR A 51 11.42 8.22 7.89
CA THR A 51 11.03 9.48 8.55
C THR A 51 9.56 9.43 8.96
N ALA A 52 9.30 9.48 10.27
CA ALA A 52 7.96 9.68 10.78
C ALA A 52 7.62 11.18 10.73
N VAL A 53 6.47 11.52 10.17
CA VAL A 53 5.96 12.89 10.11
C VAL A 53 4.61 12.99 10.82
N THR A 54 4.24 14.21 11.22
CA THR A 54 3.09 14.43 12.08
C THR A 54 1.77 14.35 11.31
N THR A 55 1.73 14.89 10.11
CA THR A 55 0.49 15.05 9.32
C THR A 55 0.54 14.28 8.01
N ALA A 56 -0.64 13.95 7.49
CA ALA A 56 -0.77 13.34 6.17
C ALA A 56 -0.38 14.33 5.04
N ALA A 57 -0.58 15.63 5.24
CA ALA A 57 -0.17 16.67 4.30
C ALA A 57 1.36 16.69 4.12
N GLU A 58 2.13 16.54 5.20
CA GLU A 58 3.59 16.44 5.14
C GLU A 58 4.04 15.20 4.36
N VAL A 59 3.31 14.06 4.50
CA VAL A 59 3.57 12.86 3.69
C VAL A 59 3.35 13.16 2.21
N VAL A 60 2.21 13.78 1.85
CA VAL A 60 1.90 14.13 0.46
C VAL A 60 2.98 15.03 -0.13
N ALA A 61 3.34 16.11 0.58
CA ALA A 61 4.34 17.08 0.11
C ALA A 61 5.71 16.44 -0.15
N ALA A 62 6.09 15.45 0.66
CA ALA A 62 7.38 14.78 0.54
C ALA A 62 7.44 13.68 -0.53
N SER A 63 6.30 13.18 -1.04
CA SER A 63 6.24 11.90 -1.75
C SER A 63 6.01 12.05 -3.26
N ASP A 64 6.72 11.25 -4.05
CA ASP A 64 6.44 11.05 -5.47
C ASP A 64 5.45 9.89 -5.67
N VAL A 65 5.48 8.90 -4.78
CA VAL A 65 4.55 7.77 -4.69
C VAL A 65 3.86 7.82 -3.33
N LEU A 66 2.53 7.96 -3.32
CA LEU A 66 1.71 8.07 -2.11
C LEU A 66 0.91 6.80 -1.88
N VAL A 67 1.24 6.06 -0.83
CA VAL A 67 0.56 4.80 -0.47
C VAL A 67 -0.53 5.05 0.56
N LEU A 68 -1.77 4.75 0.20
CA LEU A 68 -2.94 4.82 1.08
C LEU A 68 -3.04 3.50 1.86
N ALA A 69 -2.49 3.49 3.06
CA ALA A 69 -2.36 2.31 3.93
C ALA A 69 -3.26 2.36 5.18
N VAL A 70 -4.32 3.16 5.13
CA VAL A 70 -5.36 3.22 6.15
C VAL A 70 -6.47 2.19 5.90
N LYS A 71 -7.31 1.95 6.89
CA LYS A 71 -8.50 1.09 6.73
C LYS A 71 -9.46 1.69 5.69
N PRO A 72 -10.17 0.86 4.88
CA PRO A 72 -11.01 1.34 3.78
C PRO A 72 -12.07 2.39 4.17
N HIS A 73 -12.65 2.29 5.36
CA HIS A 73 -13.65 3.25 5.86
C HIS A 73 -13.05 4.61 6.27
N ILE A 74 -11.73 4.69 6.44
CA ILE A 74 -11.03 5.94 6.80
C ILE A 74 -10.76 6.83 5.57
N LEU A 75 -10.72 6.25 4.36
CA LEU A 75 -10.38 6.99 3.14
C LEU A 75 -11.29 8.19 2.90
N ALA A 76 -12.61 8.03 3.10
CA ALA A 76 -13.59 9.11 2.92
C ALA A 76 -13.39 10.29 3.88
N ALA A 77 -12.76 10.07 5.02
CA ALA A 77 -12.44 11.14 5.96
C ALA A 77 -11.07 11.78 5.68
N VAL A 78 -10.12 11.01 5.16
CA VAL A 78 -8.73 11.47 4.97
C VAL A 78 -8.52 12.14 3.61
N LEU A 79 -8.99 11.54 2.53
CA LEU A 79 -8.67 12.02 1.18
C LEU A 79 -9.26 13.40 0.82
N PRO A 80 -10.51 13.74 1.19
CA PRO A 80 -11.05 15.07 0.92
C PRO A 80 -10.25 16.20 1.56
N ALA A 81 -9.68 15.93 2.75
CA ALA A 81 -8.85 16.91 3.46
C ALA A 81 -7.44 17.10 2.86
N LEU A 82 -7.06 16.26 1.89
CA LEU A 82 -5.74 16.29 1.24
C LEU A 82 -5.84 16.63 -0.25
N LYS A 83 -7.03 16.99 -0.75
CA LYS A 83 -7.24 17.23 -2.19
C LYS A 83 -6.33 18.32 -2.75
N GLU A 84 -6.17 19.40 -2.02
CA GLU A 84 -5.33 20.55 -2.45
C GLU A 84 -3.86 20.16 -2.53
N GLU A 85 -3.34 19.47 -1.52
CA GLU A 85 -1.96 19.01 -1.46
C GLU A 85 -1.66 17.95 -2.55
N ILE A 86 -2.59 17.02 -2.77
CA ILE A 86 -2.45 16.01 -3.83
C ILE A 86 -2.51 16.68 -5.21
N ALA A 87 -3.40 17.65 -5.43
CA ALA A 87 -3.50 18.41 -6.68
C ALA A 87 -2.23 19.20 -6.98
N ALA A 88 -1.62 19.80 -5.96
CA ALA A 88 -0.38 20.56 -6.08
C ALA A 88 0.83 19.65 -6.34
N LYS A 89 0.98 18.57 -5.59
CA LYS A 89 2.14 17.66 -5.67
C LYS A 89 2.05 16.67 -6.82
N LYS A 90 0.83 16.23 -7.20
CA LYS A 90 0.54 15.26 -8.29
C LYS A 90 1.31 13.94 -8.13
N PRO A 91 1.27 13.28 -6.97
CA PRO A 91 1.94 12.01 -6.77
C PRO A 91 1.23 10.88 -7.53
N LEU A 92 1.95 9.79 -7.79
CA LEU A 92 1.32 8.51 -8.10
C LEU A 92 0.63 7.98 -6.83
N VAL A 93 -0.68 7.80 -6.87
CA VAL A 93 -1.42 7.26 -5.72
C VAL A 93 -1.51 5.74 -5.82
N VAL A 94 -1.13 5.05 -4.74
CA VAL A 94 -1.19 3.59 -4.62
C VAL A 94 -2.12 3.23 -3.47
N SER A 95 -3.26 2.58 -3.76
CA SER A 95 -4.20 2.15 -2.73
C SER A 95 -4.05 0.66 -2.42
N ILE A 96 -3.83 0.35 -1.15
CA ILE A 96 -3.89 -1.04 -0.63
C ILE A 96 -5.18 -1.32 0.13
N ALA A 97 -6.19 -0.45 0.00
CA ALA A 97 -7.47 -0.57 0.68
C ALA A 97 -8.35 -1.66 0.06
N ALA A 98 -8.61 -2.72 0.81
CA ALA A 98 -9.46 -3.81 0.36
C ALA A 98 -10.89 -3.32 0.04
N GLY A 99 -11.48 -3.84 -1.05
CA GLY A 99 -12.87 -3.56 -1.44
C GLY A 99 -13.14 -2.13 -1.92
N LYS A 100 -12.09 -1.35 -2.23
CA LYS A 100 -12.25 0.00 -2.79
C LYS A 100 -11.77 0.03 -4.24
N GLU A 101 -12.70 0.31 -5.15
CA GLU A 101 -12.49 0.33 -6.58
C GLU A 101 -11.84 1.63 -7.05
N LEU A 102 -11.26 1.62 -8.25
CA LEU A 102 -10.65 2.80 -8.86
C LEU A 102 -11.65 3.96 -9.02
N ALA A 103 -12.91 3.64 -9.36
CA ALA A 103 -13.98 4.64 -9.46
C ALA A 103 -14.24 5.34 -8.12
N TYR A 104 -14.35 4.58 -7.02
CA TYR A 104 -14.50 5.14 -5.68
C TYR A 104 -13.31 6.03 -5.26
N LEU A 105 -12.09 5.62 -5.61
CA LEU A 105 -10.89 6.42 -5.31
C LEU A 105 -10.88 7.71 -6.12
N ALA A 106 -11.31 7.66 -7.39
CA ALA A 106 -11.40 8.84 -8.26
C ALA A 106 -12.39 9.90 -7.75
N GLU A 107 -13.48 9.50 -7.10
CA GLU A 107 -14.43 10.45 -6.47
C GLU A 107 -13.79 11.24 -5.31
N LEU A 108 -12.87 10.61 -4.57
CA LEU A 108 -12.24 11.18 -3.39
C LEU A 108 -10.95 11.96 -3.71
N LEU A 109 -10.32 11.69 -4.85
CA LEU A 109 -9.06 12.30 -5.27
C LEU A 109 -9.29 13.48 -6.23
N PRO A 110 -8.30 14.35 -6.43
CA PRO A 110 -8.35 15.35 -7.50
C PRO A 110 -8.50 14.69 -8.87
N GLU A 111 -9.21 15.37 -9.77
CA GLU A 111 -9.31 14.95 -11.18
C GLU A 111 -7.92 14.82 -11.81
N GLY A 112 -7.73 13.83 -12.66
CA GLY A 112 -6.44 13.57 -13.32
C GLY A 112 -5.39 12.86 -12.45
N THR A 113 -5.75 12.37 -11.26
CA THR A 113 -4.81 11.63 -10.41
C THR A 113 -4.53 10.23 -10.96
N PRO A 114 -3.24 9.85 -11.20
CA PRO A 114 -2.88 8.49 -11.53
C PRO A 114 -3.02 7.59 -10.30
N VAL A 115 -3.79 6.51 -10.43
CA VAL A 115 -4.11 5.60 -9.31
C VAL A 115 -3.79 4.16 -9.67
N VAL A 116 -2.99 3.51 -8.84
CA VAL A 116 -2.79 2.05 -8.82
C VAL A 116 -3.55 1.47 -7.63
N ARG A 117 -4.38 0.49 -7.89
CA ARG A 117 -4.99 -0.36 -6.87
C ARG A 117 -4.20 -1.65 -6.78
N ILE A 118 -3.71 -1.98 -5.59
CA ILE A 118 -2.95 -3.20 -5.36
C ILE A 118 -3.38 -3.85 -4.06
N MET A 119 -3.51 -5.17 -4.06
CA MET A 119 -3.96 -5.93 -2.90
C MET A 119 -2.97 -7.05 -2.59
N PRO A 120 -2.02 -6.82 -1.67
CA PRO A 120 -1.17 -7.85 -1.11
C PRO A 120 -1.93 -8.71 -0.10
N ASN A 121 -1.39 -9.89 0.23
CA ASN A 121 -1.93 -10.78 1.25
C ASN A 121 -1.04 -10.86 2.50
N ILE A 122 -1.48 -11.63 3.51
CA ILE A 122 -0.81 -11.76 4.82
C ILE A 122 0.63 -12.27 4.72
N ASN A 123 0.97 -13.02 3.67
CA ASN A 123 2.30 -13.57 3.44
C ASN A 123 3.35 -12.49 3.14
N ALA A 124 2.94 -11.22 2.95
CA ALA A 124 3.84 -10.07 2.91
C ALA A 124 4.78 -9.99 4.12
N LYS A 125 4.34 -10.49 5.29
CA LYS A 125 5.15 -10.50 6.52
C LYS A 125 6.41 -11.37 6.41
N ILE A 126 6.40 -12.35 5.52
CA ILE A 126 7.51 -13.30 5.30
C ILE A 126 8.11 -13.17 3.89
N GLY A 127 7.78 -12.11 3.15
CA GLY A 127 8.30 -11.90 1.80
C GLY A 127 7.73 -12.84 0.72
N ALA A 128 6.60 -13.49 0.99
CA ALA A 128 5.96 -14.47 0.11
C ALA A 128 4.52 -14.07 -0.27
N ALA A 129 4.24 -12.77 -0.36
CA ALA A 129 2.93 -12.28 -0.77
C ALA A 129 2.62 -12.65 -2.22
N THR A 130 1.32 -12.73 -2.52
CA THR A 130 0.81 -12.59 -3.87
C THR A 130 -0.05 -11.33 -3.90
N SER A 131 0.34 -10.36 -4.72
CA SER A 131 -0.31 -9.06 -4.83
C SER A 131 -0.99 -8.91 -6.19
N GLY A 132 -2.31 -8.68 -6.20
CA GLY A 132 -3.04 -8.33 -7.42
C GLY A 132 -2.96 -6.82 -7.68
N LEU A 133 -2.68 -6.41 -8.91
CA LEU A 133 -2.52 -5.01 -9.31
C LEU A 133 -3.42 -4.67 -10.51
N CYS A 134 -4.15 -3.55 -10.41
CA CYS A 134 -4.72 -2.86 -11.57
C CYS A 134 -4.47 -1.35 -11.45
N ALA A 135 -4.66 -0.61 -12.54
CA ALA A 135 -4.40 0.82 -12.58
C ALA A 135 -5.44 1.53 -13.45
N ASN A 136 -5.68 2.82 -13.18
CA ASN A 136 -6.47 3.64 -14.09
C ASN A 136 -5.66 4.01 -15.35
N ALA A 137 -6.33 4.52 -16.38
CA ALA A 137 -5.73 4.86 -17.67
C ALA A 137 -4.69 6.01 -17.61
N LEU A 138 -4.58 6.70 -16.48
CA LEU A 138 -3.64 7.81 -16.28
C LEU A 138 -2.26 7.34 -15.82
N VAL A 139 -2.14 6.08 -15.39
CA VAL A 139 -0.87 5.51 -14.92
C VAL A 139 -0.02 5.12 -16.12
N THR A 140 1.20 5.65 -16.17
CA THR A 140 2.17 5.29 -17.24
C THR A 140 2.79 3.92 -16.99
N ALA A 141 3.43 3.35 -18.03
CA ALA A 141 4.13 2.07 -17.91
C ALA A 141 5.26 2.13 -16.88
N GLU A 142 5.99 3.24 -16.84
CA GLU A 142 7.08 3.49 -15.89
C GLU A 142 6.57 3.57 -14.45
N GLN A 143 5.45 4.28 -14.23
CA GLN A 143 4.81 4.36 -12.92
C GLN A 143 4.33 3.00 -12.44
N LYS A 144 3.74 2.20 -13.34
CA LYS A 144 3.31 0.83 -13.02
C LYS A 144 4.52 -0.05 -12.68
N ALA A 145 5.64 0.07 -13.40
CA ALA A 145 6.87 -0.66 -13.12
C ALA A 145 7.41 -0.34 -11.72
N VAL A 146 7.44 0.94 -11.32
CA VAL A 146 7.85 1.36 -9.96
C VAL A 146 7.01 0.66 -8.89
N VAL A 147 5.68 0.61 -9.04
CA VAL A 147 4.81 -0.08 -8.07
C VAL A 147 5.07 -1.58 -8.05
N LYS A 148 5.26 -2.21 -9.22
CA LYS A 148 5.61 -3.64 -9.29
C LYS A 148 6.92 -3.94 -8.56
N GLU A 149 7.96 -3.16 -8.80
CA GLU A 149 9.27 -3.32 -8.13
C GLU A 149 9.14 -3.13 -6.62
N MET A 150 8.40 -2.10 -6.18
CA MET A 150 8.15 -1.85 -4.76
C MET A 150 7.47 -3.06 -4.09
N PHE A 151 6.44 -3.62 -4.69
CA PHE A 151 5.71 -4.76 -4.12
C PHE A 151 6.41 -6.10 -4.35
N ALA A 152 7.32 -6.22 -5.33
CA ALA A 152 8.17 -7.39 -5.50
C ALA A 152 9.10 -7.61 -4.29
N THR A 153 9.37 -6.59 -3.49
CA THR A 153 10.12 -6.71 -2.23
C THR A 153 9.42 -7.56 -1.17
N ILE A 154 8.14 -7.81 -1.32
CA ILE A 154 7.33 -8.61 -0.38
C ILE A 154 6.72 -9.87 -1.01
N GLY A 155 6.99 -10.14 -2.30
CA GLY A 155 6.51 -11.33 -3.01
C GLY A 155 6.17 -11.09 -4.48
N ALA A 156 5.32 -11.94 -5.06
CA ALA A 156 4.91 -11.83 -6.45
C ALA A 156 3.85 -10.76 -6.68
N VAL A 157 3.91 -10.10 -7.85
CA VAL A 157 2.90 -9.14 -8.32
C VAL A 157 2.29 -9.64 -9.62
N ILE A 158 0.95 -9.71 -9.67
CA ILE A 158 0.17 -10.17 -10.81
C ILE A 158 -0.74 -9.04 -11.26
N GLU A 159 -0.70 -8.67 -12.55
CA GLU A 159 -1.70 -7.77 -13.11
C GLU A 159 -3.03 -8.51 -13.26
N VAL A 160 -4.10 -7.88 -12.80
CA VAL A 160 -5.45 -8.45 -12.78
C VAL A 160 -6.42 -7.38 -13.26
N GLU A 161 -7.37 -7.74 -14.10
CA GLU A 161 -8.45 -6.83 -14.45
C GLU A 161 -9.24 -6.43 -13.19
N GLU A 162 -9.69 -5.18 -13.09
CA GLU A 162 -10.38 -4.72 -11.88
C GLU A 162 -11.63 -5.54 -11.56
N SER A 163 -12.37 -5.98 -12.58
CA SER A 163 -13.53 -6.86 -12.44
C SER A 163 -13.22 -8.22 -11.76
N GLN A 164 -11.97 -8.65 -11.81
CA GLN A 164 -11.51 -9.90 -11.21
C GLN A 164 -10.98 -9.74 -9.78
N PHE A 165 -10.87 -8.51 -9.27
CA PHE A 165 -10.35 -8.27 -7.91
C PHE A 165 -11.18 -8.93 -6.82
N GLY A 166 -12.48 -9.12 -7.02
CA GLY A 166 -13.34 -9.84 -6.08
C GLY A 166 -12.89 -11.28 -5.88
N ILE A 167 -12.70 -12.02 -6.98
CA ILE A 167 -12.25 -13.41 -6.93
C ILE A 167 -10.78 -13.50 -6.47
N PHE A 168 -9.93 -12.58 -6.91
CA PHE A 168 -8.55 -12.48 -6.42
C PHE A 168 -8.49 -12.30 -4.91
N ALA A 169 -9.36 -11.44 -4.33
CA ALA A 169 -9.44 -11.22 -2.89
C ALA A 169 -9.80 -12.50 -2.12
N VAL A 170 -10.68 -13.32 -2.66
CA VAL A 170 -11.04 -14.61 -2.05
C VAL A 170 -9.86 -15.59 -2.11
N LEU A 171 -9.24 -15.76 -3.28
CA LEU A 171 -8.19 -16.75 -3.50
C LEU A 171 -6.87 -16.37 -2.80
N ALA A 172 -6.43 -15.12 -2.93
CA ALA A 172 -5.16 -14.68 -2.37
C ALA A 172 -5.27 -14.10 -0.94
N GLY A 173 -6.39 -13.46 -0.62
CA GLY A 173 -6.59 -12.78 0.67
C GLY A 173 -7.25 -13.65 1.73
N SER A 174 -8.28 -14.46 1.39
CA SER A 174 -9.05 -15.24 2.35
C SER A 174 -8.64 -16.72 2.39
N ALA A 175 -8.39 -17.36 1.25
CA ALA A 175 -8.08 -18.79 1.18
C ALA A 175 -6.86 -19.21 2.02
N PRO A 176 -5.79 -18.40 2.20
CA PRO A 176 -4.69 -18.76 3.09
C PRO A 176 -5.14 -19.05 4.53
N ALA A 177 -6.14 -18.36 5.05
CA ALA A 177 -6.65 -18.61 6.41
C ALA A 177 -7.27 -20.00 6.53
N PHE A 178 -8.01 -20.47 5.53
CA PHE A 178 -8.59 -21.81 5.50
C PHE A 178 -7.51 -22.88 5.38
N ALA A 179 -6.49 -22.65 4.54
CA ALA A 179 -5.35 -23.54 4.42
C ALA A 179 -4.61 -23.68 5.76
N TYR A 180 -4.37 -22.57 6.48
CA TYR A 180 -3.73 -22.62 7.80
C TYR A 180 -4.57 -23.35 8.83
N LEU A 181 -5.88 -23.17 8.86
CA LEU A 181 -6.78 -23.93 9.73
C LEU A 181 -6.72 -25.43 9.46
N TYR A 182 -6.71 -25.81 8.19
CA TYR A 182 -6.59 -27.21 7.80
C TYR A 182 -5.25 -27.82 8.24
N MET A 183 -4.14 -27.10 8.00
CA MET A 183 -2.81 -27.54 8.43
C MET A 183 -2.69 -27.66 9.95
N ASP A 184 -3.25 -26.69 10.70
CA ASP A 184 -3.26 -26.72 12.17
C ASP A 184 -4.07 -27.91 12.69
N ALA A 185 -5.24 -28.21 12.08
CA ALA A 185 -6.04 -29.38 12.43
C ALA A 185 -5.29 -30.70 12.21
N LEU A 186 -4.58 -30.81 11.08
CA LEU A 186 -3.75 -32.01 10.82
C LEU A 186 -2.58 -32.14 11.81
N ALA A 187 -1.96 -31.03 12.18
CA ALA A 187 -0.84 -31.06 13.12
C ALA A 187 -1.25 -31.43 14.56
N ARG A 188 -2.54 -31.30 14.90
CA ARG A 188 -3.08 -31.65 16.22
C ARG A 188 -3.69 -33.05 16.29
N ALA A 189 -3.89 -33.71 15.16
CA ALA A 189 -4.42 -35.07 15.05
C ALA A 189 -3.31 -36.12 15.27
#